data_e10972c396456ca87b99b3236ef36408
#
_entry.id   e10972c396456ca87b99b3236ef36408
#
_cell.length_a   1.000
_cell.length_b   1.000
_cell.length_c   1.000
_cell.angle_alpha   90.00
_cell.angle_beta   90.00
_cell.angle_gamma   90.00
#
_symmetry.space_group_name_H-M   'P 1'
#
loop_
_entity.id
_entity.type
_entity.pdbx_description
1 polymer ?
#
loop_
_entity_poly.entity_id
_entity_poly.type
_entity_poly.pdbx_seq_one_letter_code
_entity_poly.pdbx_strand_id
1 'polypeptide(L)'
;MAELPEVTPEYFRILVVRELRKAGFEVGDAGLRRRSELADPERGFVLELVVDLRIPGEGRRALVVCLRQNGPVRGEVIEAVRSALVDARADSGMVFSTADFAADALRAGQHAHIALLRVVDGRSAFDTNTWGPTGHYPAWLPAYLTQVVDQDGAGRVRYRLLAAGRPDLILDRVRPRPDDSPKG
;
A
#
# COMPACT_ATOMS: atom_id res chain seq x y z
N MET A 1 20.01 -4.89 -10.92
CA MET A 1 19.19 -4.14 -9.96
C MET A 1 17.95 -3.65 -10.68
N ALA A 2 16.81 -4.00 -10.19
CA ALA A 2 15.59 -3.39 -10.71
C ALA A 2 15.59 -1.90 -10.36
N GLU A 3 15.48 -1.04 -11.36
CA GLU A 3 15.30 0.39 -11.13
C GLU A 3 13.99 0.61 -10.39
N LEU A 4 14.01 1.51 -9.41
CA LEU A 4 12.78 1.92 -8.75
C LEU A 4 11.86 2.57 -9.80
N PRO A 5 10.55 2.32 -9.71
CA PRO A 5 9.61 3.04 -10.54
C PRO A 5 9.84 4.55 -10.43
N GLU A 6 9.90 5.23 -11.55
CA GLU A 6 9.98 6.70 -11.62
C GLU A 6 8.62 7.31 -11.23
N VAL A 7 8.31 7.21 -9.95
CA VAL A 7 7.08 7.77 -9.40
C VAL A 7 7.40 9.08 -8.71
N THR A 8 6.90 10.20 -9.25
CA THR A 8 6.99 11.49 -8.57
C THR A 8 6.01 11.54 -7.39
N PRO A 9 6.21 12.41 -6.40
CA PRO A 9 5.25 12.58 -5.29
C PRO A 9 3.83 12.88 -5.77
N GLU A 10 3.68 13.76 -6.75
CA GLU A 10 2.40 14.16 -7.32
C GLU A 10 1.71 12.96 -8.02
N TYR A 11 2.46 12.21 -8.78
CA TYR A 11 1.94 11.03 -9.48
C TYR A 11 1.58 9.90 -8.50
N PHE A 12 2.36 9.72 -7.44
CA PHE A 12 2.06 8.70 -6.42
C PHE A 12 0.70 8.94 -5.75
N ARG A 13 0.41 10.21 -5.45
CA ARG A 13 -0.92 10.60 -4.93
C ARG A 13 -2.05 10.24 -5.89
N ILE A 14 -1.88 10.56 -7.18
CA ILE A 14 -2.85 10.22 -8.23
C ILE A 14 -3.00 8.69 -8.34
N LEU A 15 -1.90 7.96 -8.34
CA LEU A 15 -1.87 6.51 -8.42
C LEU A 15 -2.65 5.85 -7.28
N VAL A 16 -2.42 6.29 -6.04
CA VAL A 16 -3.12 5.77 -4.87
C VAL A 16 -4.63 5.98 -4.98
N VAL A 17 -5.06 7.18 -5.32
CA VAL A 17 -6.49 7.47 -5.49
C VAL A 17 -7.12 6.60 -6.58
N ARG A 18 -6.43 6.46 -7.71
CA ARG A 18 -6.88 5.60 -8.81
C ARG A 18 -6.99 4.14 -8.41
N GLU A 19 -6.00 3.62 -7.69
CA GLU A 19 -5.99 2.22 -7.25
C GLU A 19 -7.09 1.94 -6.20
N LEU A 20 -7.33 2.85 -5.29
CA LEU A 20 -8.41 2.73 -4.31
C LEU A 20 -9.79 2.78 -4.99
N ARG A 21 -9.99 3.66 -5.97
CA ARG A 21 -11.23 3.70 -6.75
C ARG A 21 -11.43 2.42 -7.56
N LYS A 22 -10.39 1.93 -8.20
CA LYS A 22 -10.43 0.65 -8.92
C LYS A 22 -10.81 -0.51 -8.00
N ALA A 23 -10.30 -0.53 -6.79
CA ALA A 23 -10.64 -1.55 -5.80
C ALA A 23 -12.09 -1.51 -5.33
N GLY A 24 -12.82 -0.43 -5.59
CA GLY A 24 -14.24 -0.30 -5.26
C GLY A 24 -14.57 0.70 -4.17
N PHE A 25 -13.59 1.50 -3.72
CA PHE A 25 -13.87 2.60 -2.79
C PHE A 25 -14.37 3.84 -3.56
N GLU A 26 -15.35 4.50 -2.98
CA GLU A 26 -15.60 5.90 -3.27
C GLU A 26 -14.57 6.71 -2.48
N VAL A 27 -13.73 7.45 -3.19
CA VAL A 27 -12.68 8.28 -2.61
C VAL A 27 -13.16 9.72 -2.59
N GLY A 28 -13.33 10.25 -1.39
CA GLY A 28 -13.65 11.66 -1.15
C GLY A 28 -12.40 12.53 -1.23
N ASP A 29 -12.17 13.36 -0.23
CA ASP A 29 -10.96 14.17 -0.16
C ASP A 29 -9.72 13.29 0.08
N ALA A 30 -8.61 13.64 -0.57
CA ALA A 30 -7.30 13.02 -0.41
C ALA A 30 -6.28 14.13 -0.12
N GLY A 31 -6.32 14.64 1.11
CA GLY A 31 -5.50 15.74 1.56
C GLY A 31 -4.06 15.33 1.86
N LEU A 32 -3.10 16.12 1.39
CA LEU A 32 -1.70 15.97 1.79
C LEU A 32 -1.54 16.46 3.24
N ARG A 33 -1.15 15.54 4.13
CA ARG A 33 -0.86 15.85 5.53
C ARG A 33 0.61 16.21 5.74
N ARG A 34 1.51 15.46 5.13
CA ARG A 34 2.95 15.63 5.30
C ARG A 34 3.70 15.13 4.08
N ARG A 35 4.78 15.82 3.76
CA ARG A 35 5.78 15.37 2.80
C ARG A 35 7.15 15.45 3.46
N SER A 36 7.94 14.41 3.32
CA SER A 36 9.33 14.37 3.79
C SER A 36 10.19 13.75 2.70
N GLU A 37 11.37 14.33 2.48
CA GLU A 37 12.37 13.74 1.62
C GLU A 37 13.29 12.85 2.44
N LEU A 38 13.69 11.72 1.87
CA LEU A 38 14.70 10.86 2.49
C LEU A 38 16.09 11.50 2.35
N ALA A 39 17.06 10.99 3.10
CA ALA A 39 18.43 11.51 3.11
C ALA A 39 19.09 11.58 1.73
N ASP A 40 18.61 10.80 0.77
CA ASP A 40 18.94 10.89 -0.65
C ASP A 40 17.68 11.33 -1.42
N PRO A 41 17.46 12.64 -1.66
CA PRO A 41 16.26 13.16 -2.27
C PRO A 41 16.00 12.68 -3.69
N GLU A 42 17.06 12.32 -4.43
CA GLU A 42 16.94 11.79 -5.79
C GLU A 42 16.36 10.38 -5.80
N ARG A 43 16.37 9.71 -4.66
CA ARG A 43 16.04 8.29 -4.54
C ARG A 43 14.84 7.97 -3.65
N GLY A 44 14.35 8.92 -2.88
CA GLY A 44 13.24 8.59 -2.00
C GLY A 44 12.50 9.76 -1.37
N PHE A 45 11.25 9.49 -1.06
CA PHE A 45 10.37 10.42 -0.33
C PHE A 45 9.31 9.66 0.46
N VAL A 46 8.68 10.35 1.39
CA VAL A 46 7.52 9.90 2.15
C VAL A 46 6.41 10.92 1.99
N LEU A 47 5.22 10.46 1.58
CA LEU A 47 3.99 11.24 1.61
C LEU A 47 3.02 10.65 2.61
N GLU A 48 2.41 11.50 3.42
CA GLU A 48 1.27 11.12 4.25
C GLU A 48 0.01 11.81 3.70
N LEU A 49 -0.98 11.00 3.33
CA LEU A 49 -2.28 11.48 2.87
C LEU A 49 -3.34 11.09 3.88
N VAL A 50 -4.29 11.97 4.11
CA VAL A 50 -5.54 11.63 4.79
C VAL A 50 -6.64 11.50 3.75
N VAL A 51 -7.27 10.35 3.70
CA VAL A 51 -8.22 9.99 2.64
C VAL A 51 -9.52 9.53 3.26
N ASP A 52 -10.62 10.14 2.83
CA ASP A 52 -11.96 9.67 3.18
C ASP A 52 -12.41 8.60 2.19
N LEU A 53 -12.62 7.39 2.70
CA LEU A 53 -13.03 6.22 1.93
C LEU A 53 -14.44 5.81 2.28
N ARG A 54 -15.23 5.44 1.26
CA ARG A 54 -16.59 4.91 1.44
C ARG A 54 -16.80 3.66 0.61
N ILE A 55 -17.53 2.75 1.20
CA ILE A 55 -18.19 1.62 0.55
C ILE A 55 -19.65 1.59 1.04
N PRO A 56 -20.55 0.84 0.40
CA PRO A 56 -21.93 0.74 0.89
C PRO A 56 -21.98 0.35 2.37
N GLY A 57 -22.63 1.22 3.18
CA GLY A 57 -22.81 1.00 4.62
C GLY A 57 -21.62 1.32 5.52
N GLU A 58 -20.49 1.78 4.96
CA GLU A 58 -19.28 2.06 5.75
C GLU A 58 -18.49 3.24 5.20
N GLY A 59 -18.11 4.16 6.09
CA GLY A 59 -17.15 5.23 5.82
C GLY A 59 -15.92 5.11 6.72
N ARG A 60 -14.75 5.41 6.19
CA ARG A 60 -13.48 5.37 6.93
C ARG A 60 -12.62 6.57 6.59
N ARG A 61 -11.93 7.09 7.59
CA ARG A 61 -10.84 8.03 7.41
C ARG A 61 -9.52 7.26 7.47
N ALA A 62 -8.80 7.22 6.38
CA ALA A 62 -7.56 6.47 6.27
C ALA A 62 -6.33 7.39 6.25
N LEU A 63 -5.30 7.01 6.99
CA LEU A 63 -3.95 7.54 6.79
C LEU A 63 -3.26 6.64 5.77
N VAL A 64 -2.90 7.21 4.63
CA VAL A 64 -2.20 6.53 3.56
C VAL A 64 -0.78 7.08 3.48
N VAL A 65 0.20 6.23 3.73
CA VAL A 65 1.62 6.58 3.65
C VAL A 65 2.19 6.01 2.36
N CYS A 66 2.76 6.89 1.54
CA CYS A 66 3.39 6.53 0.27
C CYS A 66 4.89 6.63 0.42
N LEU A 67 5.59 5.52 0.23
CA LEU A 67 7.04 5.41 0.36
C LEU A 67 7.68 5.12 -0.99
N ARG A 68 8.60 5.96 -1.41
CA ARG A 68 9.56 5.64 -2.45
C ARG A 68 10.94 5.50 -1.82
N GLN A 69 11.50 4.30 -1.82
CA GLN A 69 12.81 4.01 -1.22
C GLN A 69 13.49 2.82 -1.87
N ASN A 70 14.81 2.73 -1.74
CA ASN A 70 15.61 1.67 -2.36
C ASN A 70 15.61 0.35 -1.58
N GLY A 71 15.66 0.40 -0.27
CA GLY A 71 15.71 -0.78 0.59
C GLY A 71 14.33 -1.22 1.06
N PRO A 72 14.19 -2.44 1.62
CA PRO A 72 12.93 -2.92 2.13
C PRO A 72 12.43 -2.05 3.29
N VAL A 73 11.11 -1.90 3.34
CA VAL A 73 10.43 -1.20 4.44
C VAL A 73 10.55 -2.03 5.71
N ARG A 74 11.02 -1.42 6.78
CA ARG A 74 11.26 -2.06 8.09
C ARG A 74 10.08 -1.90 9.02
N GLY A 75 10.03 -2.74 10.06
CA GLY A 75 8.97 -2.71 11.07
C GLY A 75 8.87 -1.38 11.83
N GLU A 76 9.97 -0.68 12.05
CA GLU A 76 9.98 0.65 12.67
C GLU A 76 9.17 1.69 11.89
N VAL A 77 9.13 1.59 10.56
CA VAL A 77 8.31 2.46 9.71
C VAL A 77 6.82 2.20 9.97
N ILE A 78 6.42 0.94 10.08
CA ILE A 78 5.04 0.56 10.36
C ILE A 78 4.63 1.02 11.76
N GLU A 79 5.51 0.92 12.76
CA GLU A 79 5.25 1.44 14.10
C GLU A 79 5.09 2.97 14.10
N ALA A 80 5.87 3.69 13.30
CA ALA A 80 5.71 5.12 13.12
C ALA A 80 4.36 5.47 12.49
N VAL A 81 3.90 4.69 11.51
CA VAL A 81 2.56 4.84 10.89
C VAL A 81 1.46 4.59 11.92
N ARG A 82 1.60 3.55 12.74
CA ARG A 82 0.65 3.26 13.82
C ARG A 82 0.51 4.44 14.79
N SER A 83 1.61 5.04 15.19
CA SER A 83 1.59 6.23 16.05
C SER A 83 0.95 7.43 15.37
N ALA A 84 1.21 7.62 14.07
CA ALA A 84 0.65 8.72 13.29
C ALA A 84 -0.87 8.60 13.05
N LEU A 85 -1.46 7.40 13.15
CA LEU A 85 -2.92 7.21 13.07
C LEU A 85 -3.68 8.05 14.08
N VAL A 86 -3.18 8.12 15.30
CA VAL A 86 -3.78 8.90 16.39
C VAL A 86 -3.75 10.39 16.07
N ASP A 87 -2.60 10.90 15.66
CA ASP A 87 -2.43 12.32 15.31
C ASP A 87 -3.27 12.72 14.09
N ALA A 88 -3.40 11.82 13.13
CA ALA A 88 -4.21 12.03 11.94
C ALA A 88 -5.72 11.84 12.19
N ARG A 89 -6.10 11.34 13.35
CA ARG A 89 -7.48 10.94 13.68
C ARG A 89 -8.04 10.00 12.59
N ALA A 90 -7.24 9.02 12.19
CA ALA A 90 -7.58 8.05 11.17
C ALA A 90 -8.03 6.73 11.78
N ASP A 91 -9.03 6.11 11.17
CA ASP A 91 -9.59 4.82 11.58
C ASP A 91 -8.78 3.65 11.04
N SER A 92 -8.04 3.89 9.95
CA SER A 92 -7.33 2.86 9.21
C SER A 92 -6.00 3.38 8.69
N GLY A 93 -5.01 2.50 8.60
CA GLY A 93 -3.71 2.78 8.03
C GLY A 93 -3.39 1.92 6.82
N MET A 94 -2.75 2.53 5.83
CA MET A 94 -2.25 1.86 4.63
C MET A 94 -0.86 2.38 4.30
N VAL A 95 0.01 1.48 3.86
CA VAL A 95 1.33 1.84 3.36
C VAL A 95 1.48 1.35 1.93
N PHE A 96 1.64 2.27 1.00
CA PHE A 96 2.02 1.99 -0.38
C PHE A 96 3.52 2.19 -0.53
N SER A 97 4.24 1.22 -1.03
CA SER A 97 5.69 1.28 -1.18
C SER A 97 6.14 0.81 -2.55
N THR A 98 7.15 1.48 -3.12
CA THR A 98 7.87 0.99 -4.30
C THR A 98 8.86 -0.11 -3.96
N ALA A 99 9.28 -0.21 -2.70
CA ALA A 99 10.14 -1.27 -2.18
C ALA A 99 9.32 -2.39 -1.55
N ASP A 100 9.94 -3.54 -1.38
CA ASP A 100 9.35 -4.66 -0.66
C ASP A 100 9.28 -4.39 0.85
N PHE A 101 8.61 -5.26 1.58
CA PHE A 101 8.48 -5.18 3.03
C PHE A 101 9.34 -6.28 3.67
N ALA A 102 10.14 -5.89 4.66
CA ALA A 102 10.89 -6.85 5.47
C ALA A 102 9.94 -7.68 6.36
N ALA A 103 10.39 -8.83 6.81
CA ALA A 103 9.58 -9.73 7.63
C ALA A 103 9.04 -9.07 8.91
N ASP A 104 9.82 -8.21 9.54
CA ASP A 104 9.39 -7.44 10.71
C ASP A 104 8.30 -6.41 10.38
N ALA A 105 8.34 -5.80 9.19
CA ALA A 105 7.29 -4.91 8.71
C ALA A 105 5.97 -5.66 8.45
N LEU A 106 6.04 -6.84 7.85
CA LEU A 106 4.86 -7.68 7.60
C LEU A 106 4.17 -8.08 8.91
N ARG A 107 4.96 -8.49 9.91
CA ARG A 107 4.42 -8.80 11.25
C ARG A 107 3.84 -7.58 11.94
N ALA A 108 4.53 -6.44 11.88
CA ALA A 108 4.03 -5.19 12.47
C ALA A 108 2.73 -4.73 11.81
N GLY A 109 2.62 -4.81 10.49
CA GLY A 109 1.42 -4.47 9.74
C GLY A 109 0.24 -5.37 10.10
N GLN A 110 0.45 -6.66 10.21
CA GLN A 110 -0.57 -7.60 10.63
C GLN A 110 -1.04 -7.34 12.06
N HIS A 111 -0.13 -7.09 12.97
CA HIS A 111 -0.44 -6.79 14.38
C HIS A 111 -1.16 -5.45 14.56
N ALA A 112 -0.75 -4.44 13.83
CA ALA A 112 -1.33 -3.10 13.90
C ALA A 112 -2.56 -2.88 13.01
N HIS A 113 -2.98 -3.89 12.25
CA HIS A 113 -4.06 -3.80 11.26
C HIS A 113 -3.82 -2.70 10.21
N ILE A 114 -2.59 -2.61 9.71
CA ILE A 114 -2.18 -1.72 8.64
C ILE A 114 -2.04 -2.53 7.36
N ALA A 115 -2.71 -2.11 6.30
CA ALA A 115 -2.59 -2.74 4.99
C ALA A 115 -1.26 -2.34 4.34
N LEU A 116 -0.52 -3.32 3.82
CA LEU A 116 0.75 -3.12 3.14
C LEU A 116 0.57 -3.41 1.65
N LEU A 117 0.90 -2.43 0.82
CA LEU A 117 0.70 -2.50 -0.62
C LEU A 117 2.01 -2.12 -1.34
N ARG A 118 2.39 -2.95 -2.30
CA ARG A 118 3.57 -2.72 -3.13
C ARG A 118 3.17 -2.23 -4.50
N VAL A 119 3.80 -1.15 -4.93
CA VAL A 119 3.68 -0.63 -6.30
C VAL A 119 4.81 -1.22 -7.13
N VAL A 120 4.47 -1.94 -8.18
CA VAL A 120 5.42 -2.60 -9.07
C VAL A 120 5.26 -2.09 -10.49
N ASP A 121 6.36 -2.08 -11.25
CA ASP A 121 6.33 -1.81 -12.68
C ASP A 121 5.52 -2.88 -13.41
N GLY A 122 4.61 -2.45 -14.29
CA GLY A 122 3.70 -3.36 -14.97
C GLY A 122 4.41 -4.34 -15.89
N ARG A 123 5.45 -3.90 -16.59
CA ARG A 123 6.23 -4.78 -17.49
C ARG A 123 7.01 -5.81 -16.70
N SER A 124 7.66 -5.40 -15.62
CA SER A 124 8.37 -6.30 -14.72
C SER A 124 7.43 -7.34 -14.11
N ALA A 125 6.23 -6.94 -13.71
CA ALA A 125 5.23 -7.86 -13.18
C ALA A 125 4.74 -8.85 -14.27
N PHE A 126 4.54 -8.37 -15.50
CA PHE A 126 4.13 -9.19 -16.63
C PHE A 126 5.14 -10.30 -16.92
N ASP A 127 6.43 -9.93 -16.98
CA ASP A 127 7.51 -10.87 -17.25
C ASP A 127 7.71 -11.87 -16.10
N THR A 128 7.71 -11.39 -14.85
CA THR A 128 7.89 -12.22 -13.65
C THR A 128 6.76 -13.24 -13.46
N ASN A 129 5.53 -12.86 -13.78
CA ASN A 129 4.37 -13.74 -13.65
C ASN A 129 4.10 -14.57 -14.92
N THR A 130 4.92 -14.43 -15.95
CA THR A 130 4.77 -15.16 -17.22
C THR A 130 3.38 -15.04 -17.85
N TRP A 131 2.82 -13.82 -17.82
CA TRP A 131 1.50 -13.56 -18.38
C TRP A 131 1.48 -13.58 -19.92
N GLY A 132 2.66 -13.54 -20.54
CA GLY A 132 2.86 -13.63 -21.97
C GLY A 132 4.35 -13.63 -22.32
N PRO A 133 4.68 -13.60 -23.62
CA PRO A 133 6.09 -13.57 -24.06
C PRO A 133 6.81 -12.32 -23.57
N THR A 134 7.99 -12.51 -22.97
CA THR A 134 8.84 -11.43 -22.46
C THR A 134 9.11 -10.38 -23.53
N GLY A 135 8.94 -9.12 -23.19
CA GLY A 135 9.15 -7.99 -24.10
C GLY A 135 7.98 -7.70 -25.06
N HIS A 136 6.93 -8.50 -25.05
CA HIS A 136 5.73 -8.30 -25.87
C HIS A 136 4.54 -7.90 -24.99
N TYR A 137 4.52 -6.64 -24.58
CA TYR A 137 3.52 -6.13 -23.64
C TYR A 137 2.23 -5.72 -24.36
N PRO A 138 1.06 -6.20 -23.87
CA PRO A 138 -0.21 -5.80 -24.42
C PRO A 138 -0.52 -4.34 -24.11
N ALA A 139 -1.29 -3.70 -25.00
CA ALA A 139 -1.65 -2.28 -24.85
C ALA A 139 -2.49 -1.97 -23.59
N TRP A 140 -3.17 -2.97 -23.03
CA TRP A 140 -3.96 -2.82 -21.79
C TRP A 140 -3.13 -2.84 -20.51
N LEU A 141 -1.83 -3.25 -20.60
CA LEU A 141 -0.98 -3.37 -19.43
C LEU A 141 -0.72 -1.99 -18.81
N PRO A 142 -1.12 -1.75 -17.55
CA PRO A 142 -0.85 -0.47 -16.91
C PRO A 142 0.64 -0.30 -16.61
N ALA A 143 1.11 0.94 -16.55
CA ALA A 143 2.50 1.27 -16.22
C ALA A 143 2.89 0.73 -14.84
N TYR A 144 1.96 0.77 -13.89
CA TYR A 144 2.15 0.30 -12.52
C TYR A 144 0.98 -0.57 -12.08
N LEU A 145 1.30 -1.59 -11.29
CA LEU A 145 0.36 -2.47 -10.62
C LEU A 145 0.53 -2.38 -9.11
N THR A 146 -0.52 -2.60 -8.37
CA THR A 146 -0.49 -2.63 -6.91
C THR A 146 -0.75 -4.05 -6.42
N GLN A 147 0.09 -4.51 -5.50
CA GLN A 147 -0.04 -5.80 -4.84
C GLN A 147 -0.31 -5.60 -3.35
N VAL A 148 -1.29 -6.30 -2.82
CA VAL A 148 -1.46 -6.43 -1.37
C VAL A 148 -0.45 -7.47 -0.88
N VAL A 149 0.34 -7.12 0.13
CA VAL A 149 1.41 -7.97 0.66
C VAL A 149 1.06 -8.38 2.07
N ASP A 150 1.10 -9.68 2.33
CA ASP A 150 0.91 -10.23 3.68
C ASP A 150 1.74 -11.51 3.87
N GLN A 151 1.62 -12.10 5.05
CA GLN A 151 2.18 -13.42 5.35
C GLN A 151 1.06 -14.43 5.59
N ASP A 152 1.28 -15.67 5.17
CA ASP A 152 0.41 -16.80 5.55
C ASP A 152 0.73 -17.28 6.98
N GLY A 153 -0.03 -18.26 7.46
CA GLY A 153 0.15 -18.84 8.79
C GLY A 153 1.52 -19.52 9.01
N ALA A 154 2.26 -19.82 7.95
CA ALA A 154 3.61 -20.36 7.98
C ALA A 154 4.71 -19.30 7.84
N GLY A 155 4.33 -18.00 7.77
CA GLY A 155 5.26 -16.89 7.62
C GLY A 155 5.75 -16.66 6.19
N ARG A 156 5.17 -17.32 5.20
CA ARG A 156 5.52 -17.13 3.79
C ARG A 156 4.85 -15.87 3.26
N VAL A 157 5.62 -15.03 2.57
CA VAL A 157 5.13 -13.79 1.96
C VAL A 157 4.20 -14.12 0.80
N ARG A 158 3.05 -13.44 0.75
CA ARG A 158 2.10 -13.53 -0.35
C ARG A 158 1.89 -12.18 -0.99
N TYR A 159 1.89 -12.17 -2.31
CA TYR A 159 1.61 -11.01 -3.14
C TYR A 159 0.32 -11.26 -3.91
N ARG A 160 -0.67 -10.41 -3.71
CA ARG A 160 -1.95 -10.50 -4.43
C ARG A 160 -2.23 -9.20 -5.15
N LEU A 161 -2.48 -9.26 -6.46
CA LEU A 161 -2.89 -8.07 -7.20
C LEU A 161 -4.15 -7.47 -6.60
N LEU A 162 -4.13 -6.16 -6.42
CA LEU A 162 -5.32 -5.40 -6.05
C LEU A 162 -6.28 -5.37 -7.25
N ALA A 163 -7.29 -6.24 -7.19
CA ALA A 163 -8.22 -6.43 -8.28
C ALA A 163 -9.36 -5.39 -8.26
N ALA A 164 -9.88 -5.08 -9.42
CA ALA A 164 -11.03 -4.19 -9.57
C ALA A 164 -12.26 -4.74 -8.83
N GLY A 165 -12.95 -3.88 -8.08
CA GLY A 165 -14.15 -4.25 -7.34
C GLY A 165 -13.91 -5.17 -6.14
N ARG A 166 -12.68 -5.23 -5.61
CA ARG A 166 -12.29 -6.07 -4.49
C ARG A 166 -11.75 -5.24 -3.30
N PRO A 167 -12.59 -4.39 -2.68
CA PRO A 167 -12.15 -3.60 -1.52
C PRO A 167 -11.84 -4.47 -0.30
N ASP A 168 -12.38 -5.69 -0.23
CA ASP A 168 -12.10 -6.69 0.79
C ASP A 168 -10.61 -7.01 0.91
N LEU A 169 -9.85 -6.99 -0.17
CA LEU A 169 -8.41 -7.22 -0.13
C LEU A 169 -7.65 -6.23 0.77
N ILE A 170 -8.17 -5.02 0.91
CA ILE A 170 -7.64 -4.02 1.84
C ILE A 170 -8.39 -4.09 3.18
N LEU A 171 -9.71 -4.13 3.15
CA LEU A 171 -10.54 -4.10 4.36
C LEU A 171 -10.22 -5.23 5.34
N ASP A 172 -9.95 -6.42 4.84
CA ASP A 172 -9.57 -7.58 5.67
C ASP A 172 -8.24 -7.39 6.40
N ARG A 173 -7.44 -6.41 5.98
CA ARG A 173 -6.16 -6.07 6.62
C ARG A 173 -6.31 -4.97 7.67
N VAL A 174 -7.22 -4.04 7.45
CA VAL A 174 -7.40 -2.86 8.31
C VAL A 174 -8.49 -3.04 9.36
N ARG A 175 -9.30 -4.09 9.28
CA ARG A 175 -10.30 -4.44 10.29
C ARG A 175 -9.70 -5.38 11.32
N PRO A 176 -9.88 -5.13 12.63
CA PRO A 176 -9.56 -6.11 13.66
C PRO A 176 -10.33 -7.42 13.40
N ARG A 177 -9.66 -8.55 13.60
CA ARG A 177 -10.34 -9.84 13.55
C ARG A 177 -11.22 -10.00 14.80
N PRO A 178 -12.34 -10.73 14.71
CA PRO A 178 -13.19 -11.00 15.89
C PRO A 178 -12.45 -11.63 17.06
N ASP A 179 -11.39 -12.41 16.76
CA ASP A 179 -10.57 -13.09 17.77
C ASP A 179 -9.52 -12.20 18.44
N ASP A 180 -9.29 -10.99 17.93
CA ASP A 180 -8.31 -10.03 18.47
C ASP A 180 -8.90 -9.17 19.61
N SER A 181 -10.14 -9.40 20.01
CA SER A 181 -10.71 -8.74 21.17
C SER A 181 -9.97 -9.18 22.43
N PRO A 182 -9.48 -8.25 23.26
CA PRO A 182 -8.86 -8.62 24.52
C PRO A 182 -9.89 -9.43 25.33
N LYS A 183 -9.52 -10.67 25.65
CA LYS A 183 -10.28 -11.47 26.62
C LYS A 183 -10.23 -10.70 27.93
N GLY A 184 -11.32 -10.06 28.24
CA GLY A 184 -11.54 -9.40 29.52
C GLY A 184 -11.45 -10.33 30.71
#